data_cd614cd18dd2eac3cbe6a99c2ce804c4
#
_entry.id   cd614cd18dd2eac3cbe6a99c2ce804c4
#
_cell.length_a   1.000
_cell.length_b   1.000
_cell.length_c   1.000
_cell.angle_alpha   90.00
_cell.angle_beta   90.00
_cell.angle_gamma   90.00
#
_symmetry.space_group_name_H-M   'P 1'
#
loop_
_entity.id
_entity.type
_entity.pdbx_description
1 polymer ?
#
loop_
_entity_poly.entity_id
_entity_poly.type
_entity_poly.pdbx_seq_one_letter_code
_entity_poly.pdbx_strand_id
1 'polypeptide(L)'
;DAYAEAQQMYDFRLVSTVGFDETDADVLAADARIASCEGEKSADALASVADGAAKPCRFLSLPVQINLPGLKCGRLPQTAEECLADGLLYSEKDLGKTVVLTEENDEDTLDSFNRREFTIVGIAKSVLYINYERGGTSIGSGTLSSFVYILPEAFALDYETSLYLRLADRQGEVYSDAYTACIDAAEPWVTQLAESAAYGRSDRLYEEAEQTLSDARETLDEKQQELADAKQELADAKQELKDAHQTYADGVVSLADAKQEAEQELADAYQKLVDGQRTIEENEQKLADGEQELADGEKKLADAKQTYEENAAKFEKEKKQAENEMSFAFAKLQKARETLAEQQQQLDAQKAALDKQEAQIDAAVSAGAMSPEAAEAAKAQIAAARGQLAAAQAQLDEGKNALADNENQLD
;
A
#
# COMPACT_ATOMS: atom_id res chain seq x y z
N ASP A 1 6.37 7.58 -36.10
CA ASP A 1 7.78 7.18 -35.96
C ASP A 1 7.87 5.66 -35.85
N ALA A 2 8.65 5.05 -36.75
CA ALA A 2 8.78 3.58 -36.86
C ALA A 2 9.21 2.88 -35.54
N TYR A 3 9.97 3.57 -34.67
CA TYR A 3 10.35 3.01 -33.37
C TYR A 3 9.17 2.96 -32.41
N ALA A 4 8.39 4.02 -32.32
CA ALA A 4 7.21 4.06 -31.45
C ALA A 4 6.19 2.99 -31.86
N GLU A 5 5.98 2.79 -33.16
CA GLU A 5 5.12 1.73 -33.68
C GLU A 5 5.66 0.33 -33.38
N ALA A 6 6.95 0.12 -33.64
CA ALA A 6 7.59 -1.20 -33.40
C ALA A 6 7.54 -1.60 -31.92
N GLN A 7 7.58 -0.64 -31.01
CA GLN A 7 7.49 -0.89 -29.57
C GLN A 7 6.06 -0.76 -29.03
N GLN A 8 5.05 -0.64 -29.90
CA GLN A 8 3.65 -0.56 -29.49
C GLN A 8 3.41 0.56 -28.47
N MET A 9 3.96 1.75 -28.75
CA MET A 9 3.83 2.91 -27.86
C MET A 9 2.36 3.19 -27.54
N TYR A 10 2.09 3.47 -26.28
CA TYR A 10 0.77 3.82 -25.78
C TYR A 10 0.22 5.11 -26.40
N ASP A 11 -1.10 5.24 -26.45
CA ASP A 11 -1.80 6.46 -26.81
C ASP A 11 -2.24 7.24 -25.56
N PHE A 12 -2.67 6.54 -24.53
CA PHE A 12 -3.03 7.12 -23.23
C PHE A 12 -2.36 6.39 -22.09
N ARG A 13 -1.96 7.14 -21.08
CA ARG A 13 -1.56 6.63 -19.77
C ARG A 13 -2.56 7.10 -18.74
N LEU A 14 -3.16 6.18 -18.05
CA LEU A 14 -4.04 6.43 -16.91
C LEU A 14 -3.26 6.23 -15.62
N VAL A 15 -3.47 7.11 -14.66
CA VAL A 15 -2.90 7.02 -13.32
C VAL A 15 -4.01 7.24 -12.32
N SER A 16 -4.15 6.34 -11.37
CA SER A 16 -5.13 6.42 -10.30
C SER A 16 -4.43 6.69 -8.97
N THR A 17 -5.11 7.38 -8.08
CA THR A 17 -4.66 7.62 -6.72
C THR A 17 -4.78 6.39 -5.83
N VAL A 18 -5.60 5.43 -6.24
CA VAL A 18 -5.84 4.15 -5.54
C VAL A 18 -5.25 2.94 -6.28
N GLY A 19 -4.47 3.20 -7.34
CA GLY A 19 -4.01 2.14 -8.24
C GLY A 19 -5.15 1.56 -9.08
N PHE A 20 -4.85 0.49 -9.79
CA PHE A 20 -5.78 -0.26 -10.63
C PHE A 20 -5.67 -1.75 -10.29
N ASP A 21 -6.76 -2.48 -10.49
CA ASP A 21 -6.77 -3.94 -10.43
C ASP A 21 -7.14 -4.54 -11.80
N GLU A 22 -7.21 -5.87 -11.86
CA GLU A 22 -7.60 -6.59 -13.08
C GLU A 22 -8.99 -6.19 -13.57
N THR A 23 -9.93 -5.92 -12.65
CA THR A 23 -11.29 -5.49 -13.01
C THR A 23 -11.30 -4.16 -13.75
N ASP A 24 -10.45 -3.23 -13.31
CA ASP A 24 -10.32 -1.93 -13.97
C ASP A 24 -9.75 -2.07 -15.38
N ALA A 25 -8.72 -2.89 -15.54
CA ALA A 25 -8.12 -3.16 -16.84
C ALA A 25 -9.10 -3.87 -17.78
N ASP A 26 -9.86 -4.83 -17.28
CA ASP A 26 -10.87 -5.58 -18.03
C ASP A 26 -12.01 -4.67 -18.50
N VAL A 27 -12.49 -3.77 -17.63
CA VAL A 27 -13.53 -2.79 -17.98
C VAL A 27 -13.06 -1.88 -19.10
N LEU A 28 -11.82 -1.42 -19.04
CA LEU A 28 -11.23 -0.58 -20.08
C LEU A 28 -10.99 -1.37 -21.37
N ALA A 29 -10.47 -2.59 -21.27
CA ALA A 29 -10.20 -3.45 -22.43
C ALA A 29 -11.50 -3.92 -23.15
N ALA A 30 -12.64 -3.93 -22.44
CA ALA A 30 -13.92 -4.30 -23.02
C ALA A 30 -14.49 -3.24 -23.97
N ASP A 31 -13.99 -2.01 -23.93
CA ASP A 31 -14.45 -0.96 -24.85
C ASP A 31 -13.86 -1.19 -26.25
N ALA A 32 -14.73 -1.34 -27.25
CA ALA A 32 -14.34 -1.66 -28.62
C ALA A 32 -13.42 -0.59 -29.29
N ARG A 33 -13.35 0.61 -28.71
CA ARG A 33 -12.46 1.70 -29.18
C ARG A 33 -11.05 1.53 -28.68
N ILE A 34 -10.82 0.62 -27.73
CA ILE A 34 -9.49 0.30 -27.17
C ILE A 34 -8.98 -0.99 -27.82
N ALA A 35 -7.86 -0.91 -28.47
CA ALA A 35 -7.20 -2.07 -29.08
C ALA A 35 -6.51 -2.95 -28.05
N SER A 36 -5.91 -2.32 -27.04
CA SER A 36 -5.24 -3.00 -25.93
C SER A 36 -5.18 -2.10 -24.70
N CYS A 37 -5.26 -2.73 -23.53
CA CYS A 37 -5.05 -2.13 -22.24
C CYS A 37 -4.01 -2.99 -21.49
N GLU A 38 -3.03 -2.37 -20.89
CA GLU A 38 -1.98 -3.06 -20.12
C GLU A 38 -1.63 -2.31 -18.86
N GLY A 39 -1.60 -3.02 -17.73
CA GLY A 39 -1.19 -2.50 -16.44
C GLY A 39 0.33 -2.42 -16.29
N GLU A 40 0.79 -1.44 -15.55
CA GLU A 40 2.19 -1.29 -15.16
C GLU A 40 2.28 -1.16 -13.65
N LYS A 41 3.09 -2.01 -13.03
CA LYS A 41 3.58 -1.80 -11.67
C LYS A 41 4.88 -1.00 -11.75
N SER A 42 4.96 0.05 -10.97
CA SER A 42 6.18 0.84 -10.89
C SER A 42 6.46 1.31 -9.47
N ALA A 43 7.74 1.32 -9.12
CA ALA A 43 8.22 1.85 -7.85
C ALA A 43 9.61 2.48 -8.05
N ASP A 44 9.85 3.58 -7.37
CA ASP A 44 11.16 4.23 -7.35
C ASP A 44 11.93 3.73 -6.13
N ALA A 45 13.17 3.32 -6.33
CA ALA A 45 14.03 2.86 -5.25
C ALA A 45 15.50 3.29 -5.47
N LEU A 46 16.23 3.44 -4.36
CA LEU A 46 17.69 3.57 -4.40
C LEU A 46 18.27 2.20 -4.72
N ALA A 47 18.96 2.11 -5.83
CA ALA A 47 19.60 0.89 -6.28
C ALA A 47 21.05 1.11 -6.65
N SER A 48 21.88 0.09 -6.40
CA SER A 48 23.26 0.04 -6.84
C SER A 48 23.46 -1.11 -7.82
N VAL A 49 24.48 -0.96 -8.68
CA VAL A 49 24.90 -2.05 -9.58
C VAL A 49 26.33 -2.42 -9.24
N ALA A 50 26.57 -3.68 -8.94
CA ALA A 50 27.81 -4.15 -8.36
C ALA A 50 28.13 -3.32 -7.08
N ASP A 51 29.35 -2.93 -6.83
CA ASP A 51 29.75 -2.10 -5.68
C ASP A 51 29.62 -0.59 -5.95
N GLY A 52 28.75 -0.19 -6.87
CA GLY A 52 28.54 1.23 -7.22
C GLY A 52 27.74 1.99 -6.17
N ALA A 53 27.76 3.32 -6.26
CA ALA A 53 26.92 4.15 -5.38
C ALA A 53 25.43 3.93 -5.69
N ALA A 54 24.60 3.97 -4.63
CA ALA A 54 23.15 3.94 -4.74
C ALA A 54 22.63 5.15 -5.54
N LYS A 55 21.72 4.92 -6.43
CA LYS A 55 21.11 5.94 -7.27
C LYS A 55 19.59 5.71 -7.37
N PRO A 56 18.80 6.79 -7.46
CA PRO A 56 17.38 6.66 -7.71
C PRO A 56 17.13 5.96 -9.05
N CYS A 57 16.39 4.87 -9.00
CA CYS A 57 16.05 4.06 -10.15
C CYS A 57 14.54 3.79 -10.14
N ARG A 58 13.89 3.87 -11.29
CA ARG A 58 12.51 3.44 -11.45
C ARG A 58 12.47 2.00 -11.88
N PHE A 59 11.85 1.18 -11.07
CA PHE A 59 11.52 -0.19 -11.42
C PHE A 59 10.15 -0.20 -12.08
N LEU A 60 10.05 -0.89 -13.21
CA LEU A 60 8.85 -1.00 -14.03
C LEU A 60 8.58 -2.48 -14.26
N SER A 61 7.34 -2.88 -14.22
CA SER A 61 6.98 -4.23 -14.68
C SER A 61 7.25 -4.37 -16.17
N LEU A 62 7.75 -5.54 -16.56
CA LEU A 62 8.06 -5.83 -17.96
C LEU A 62 6.76 -5.89 -18.76
N PRO A 63 6.55 -5.00 -19.72
CA PRO A 63 5.34 -4.99 -20.53
C PRO A 63 5.37 -6.11 -21.56
N VAL A 64 4.18 -6.62 -21.94
CA VAL A 64 4.00 -7.71 -22.90
C VAL A 64 3.23 -7.29 -24.15
N GLN A 65 2.48 -6.20 -24.13
CA GLN A 65 1.65 -5.73 -25.24
C GLN A 65 1.92 -4.27 -25.62
N ILE A 66 2.06 -3.40 -24.64
CA ILE A 66 2.18 -1.95 -24.84
C ILE A 66 3.53 -1.48 -24.29
N ASN A 67 4.18 -0.53 -24.94
CA ASN A 67 5.47 0.02 -24.51
C ASN A 67 6.60 -1.01 -24.45
N LEU A 68 6.61 -1.94 -25.39
CA LEU A 68 7.59 -3.04 -25.41
C LEU A 68 9.03 -2.51 -25.36
N PRO A 69 9.90 -3.10 -24.53
CA PRO A 69 11.29 -2.67 -24.45
C PRO A 69 12.04 -2.99 -25.76
N GLY A 70 12.74 -1.99 -26.28
CA GLY A 70 13.65 -2.18 -27.41
C GLY A 70 14.96 -2.80 -26.94
N LEU A 71 15.08 -4.15 -27.02
CA LEU A 71 16.28 -4.86 -26.60
C LEU A 71 17.49 -4.47 -27.43
N LYS A 72 18.57 -4.03 -26.77
CA LYS A 72 19.85 -3.69 -27.43
C LYS A 72 20.81 -4.89 -27.43
N CYS A 73 20.86 -5.63 -26.34
CA CYS A 73 21.66 -6.85 -26.22
C CYS A 73 21.13 -7.70 -25.04
N GLY A 74 21.54 -8.97 -24.98
CA GLY A 74 21.07 -9.92 -23.99
C GLY A 74 19.70 -10.53 -24.36
N ARG A 75 18.87 -10.76 -23.35
CA ARG A 75 17.54 -11.35 -23.50
C ARG A 75 16.54 -10.70 -22.55
N LEU A 76 15.27 -11.01 -22.71
CA LEU A 76 14.23 -10.65 -21.75
C LEU A 76 14.36 -11.47 -20.46
N PRO A 77 13.97 -10.90 -19.29
CA PRO A 77 13.86 -11.63 -18.03
C PRO A 77 12.91 -12.82 -18.14
N GLN A 78 13.26 -13.92 -17.47
CA GLN A 78 12.46 -15.14 -17.40
C GLN A 78 12.13 -15.55 -15.97
N THR A 79 12.81 -14.96 -15.00
CA THR A 79 12.56 -15.19 -13.56
C THR A 79 12.48 -13.86 -12.82
N ALA A 80 11.88 -13.88 -11.64
CA ALA A 80 11.71 -12.69 -10.80
C ALA A 80 13.03 -12.08 -10.30
N GLU A 81 14.13 -12.80 -10.41
CA GLU A 81 15.47 -12.34 -10.06
C GLU A 81 16.24 -11.73 -11.25
N GLU A 82 15.61 -11.61 -12.40
CA GLU A 82 16.22 -11.07 -13.60
C GLU A 82 15.65 -9.70 -13.98
N CYS A 83 16.47 -8.89 -14.63
CA CYS A 83 16.03 -7.58 -15.07
C CYS A 83 16.61 -7.16 -16.43
N LEU A 84 15.92 -6.19 -17.08
CA LEU A 84 16.50 -5.38 -18.14
C LEU A 84 16.97 -4.04 -17.58
N ALA A 85 18.19 -3.66 -17.89
CA ALA A 85 18.72 -2.38 -17.48
C ALA A 85 18.66 -1.34 -18.60
N ASP A 86 18.61 -0.06 -18.19
CA ASP A 86 18.54 1.11 -19.08
C ASP A 86 19.76 1.20 -20.02
N GLY A 87 19.51 1.12 -21.30
CA GLY A 87 20.55 1.17 -22.34
C GLY A 87 21.20 2.54 -22.56
N LEU A 88 20.83 3.56 -21.78
CA LEU A 88 21.57 4.82 -21.72
C LEU A 88 22.76 4.69 -20.75
N LEU A 89 22.54 4.04 -19.62
CA LEU A 89 23.52 3.96 -18.53
C LEU A 89 24.34 2.67 -18.61
N TYR A 90 23.72 1.59 -19.08
CA TYR A 90 24.31 0.25 -19.10
C TYR A 90 24.55 -0.27 -20.51
N SER A 91 25.44 -1.21 -20.62
CA SER A 91 25.92 -1.80 -21.89
C SER A 91 26.10 -3.31 -21.76
N GLU A 92 26.48 -3.98 -22.82
CA GLU A 92 26.77 -5.42 -22.84
C GLU A 92 27.75 -5.88 -21.76
N LYS A 93 28.67 -4.99 -21.30
CA LYS A 93 29.63 -5.27 -20.22
C LYS A 93 28.98 -5.40 -18.83
N ASP A 94 27.73 -4.98 -18.73
CA ASP A 94 27.00 -4.99 -17.47
C ASP A 94 26.07 -6.21 -17.36
N LEU A 95 25.98 -7.03 -18.42
CA LEU A 95 25.28 -8.30 -18.38
C LEU A 95 25.87 -9.21 -17.30
N GLY A 96 25.01 -9.85 -16.53
CA GLY A 96 25.37 -10.72 -15.41
C GLY A 96 25.71 -9.98 -14.10
N LYS A 97 25.77 -8.63 -14.09
CA LYS A 97 25.86 -7.86 -12.85
C LYS A 97 24.50 -7.84 -12.15
N THR A 98 24.53 -7.60 -10.85
CA THR A 98 23.34 -7.51 -10.02
C THR A 98 22.99 -6.06 -9.72
N VAL A 99 21.72 -5.70 -9.91
CA VAL A 99 21.08 -4.50 -9.38
C VAL A 99 20.57 -4.85 -8.00
N VAL A 100 20.97 -4.11 -6.98
CA VAL A 100 20.61 -4.36 -5.58
C VAL A 100 19.87 -3.16 -5.03
N LEU A 101 18.69 -3.37 -4.45
CA LEU A 101 17.99 -2.36 -3.66
C LEU A 101 18.77 -2.13 -2.36
N THR A 102 19.19 -0.90 -2.10
CA THR A 102 20.05 -0.61 -0.96
C THR A 102 19.25 -0.44 0.32
N GLU A 103 19.91 -0.64 1.47
CA GLU A 103 19.34 -0.41 2.80
C GLU A 103 19.06 1.09 3.09
N GLU A 104 19.47 1.99 2.19
CA GLU A 104 19.16 3.41 2.27
C GLU A 104 17.69 3.72 1.91
N ASN A 105 16.96 2.76 1.33
CA ASN A 105 15.53 2.86 1.12
C ASN A 105 14.79 2.74 2.45
N ASP A 106 13.65 3.42 2.57
CA ASP A 106 12.73 3.20 3.67
C ASP A 106 12.05 1.82 3.56
N GLU A 107 11.42 1.38 4.64
CA GLU A 107 10.76 0.09 4.74
C GLU A 107 9.61 -0.02 3.73
N ASP A 108 8.81 1.04 3.57
CA ASP A 108 7.67 1.07 2.64
C ASP A 108 8.12 0.91 1.18
N THR A 109 9.23 1.56 0.81
CA THR A 109 9.84 1.37 -0.51
C THR A 109 10.30 -0.07 -0.70
N LEU A 110 10.97 -0.63 0.30
CA LEU A 110 11.46 -2.00 0.23
C LEU A 110 10.31 -3.02 0.20
N ASP A 111 9.23 -2.78 0.93
CA ASP A 111 8.04 -3.64 0.98
C ASP A 111 7.24 -3.63 -0.33
N SER A 112 7.53 -2.69 -1.23
CA SER A 112 6.98 -2.71 -2.60
C SER A 112 7.55 -3.83 -3.48
N PHE A 113 8.56 -4.57 -3.01
CA PHE A 113 9.27 -5.58 -3.78
C PHE A 113 9.34 -6.94 -3.07
N ASN A 114 9.05 -7.99 -3.81
CA ASN A 114 9.26 -9.38 -3.37
C ASN A 114 10.74 -9.82 -3.47
N ARG A 115 11.57 -9.09 -4.18
CA ARG A 115 13.00 -9.35 -4.39
C ARG A 115 13.79 -8.07 -4.20
N ARG A 116 15.01 -8.21 -3.71
CA ARG A 116 15.93 -7.11 -3.45
C ARG A 116 17.11 -7.05 -4.41
N GLU A 117 17.29 -8.09 -5.19
CA GLU A 117 18.42 -8.28 -6.10
C GLU A 117 17.92 -8.77 -7.46
N PHE A 118 18.47 -8.20 -8.53
CA PHE A 118 18.09 -8.51 -9.89
C PHE A 118 19.32 -8.64 -10.78
N THR A 119 19.49 -9.77 -11.43
CA THR A 119 20.57 -9.99 -12.39
C THR A 119 20.23 -9.31 -13.72
N ILE A 120 21.11 -8.49 -14.24
CA ILE A 120 20.97 -7.87 -15.56
C ILE A 120 21.16 -8.95 -16.63
N VAL A 121 20.08 -9.33 -17.29
CA VAL A 121 20.09 -10.32 -18.37
C VAL A 121 19.95 -9.68 -19.75
N GLY A 122 19.61 -8.42 -19.79
CA GLY A 122 19.52 -7.67 -21.03
C GLY A 122 19.56 -6.16 -20.81
N ILE A 123 19.86 -5.47 -21.88
CA ILE A 123 19.93 -4.02 -21.94
C ILE A 123 18.90 -3.54 -22.95
N ALA A 124 18.07 -2.59 -22.55
CA ALA A 124 16.96 -2.13 -23.37
C ALA A 124 16.85 -0.61 -23.45
N LYS A 125 16.17 -0.15 -24.48
CA LYS A 125 15.58 1.19 -24.57
C LYS A 125 14.09 1.08 -24.25
N SER A 126 13.52 2.16 -23.75
CA SER A 126 12.10 2.28 -23.51
C SER A 126 11.51 3.44 -24.31
N VAL A 127 10.31 3.26 -24.81
CA VAL A 127 9.53 4.36 -25.43
C VAL A 127 9.05 5.38 -24.40
N LEU A 128 9.03 4.99 -23.10
CA LEU A 128 8.72 5.90 -22.00
C LEU A 128 9.86 6.89 -21.72
N TYR A 129 11.08 6.60 -22.19
CA TYR A 129 12.30 7.36 -21.93
C TYR A 129 13.11 7.60 -23.21
N ILE A 130 12.54 8.36 -24.15
CA ILE A 130 13.15 8.66 -25.44
C ILE A 130 14.25 9.73 -25.37
N ASN A 131 14.28 10.51 -24.30
CA ASN A 131 15.31 11.53 -24.03
C ASN A 131 16.35 11.05 -23.03
N TYR A 132 17.33 11.93 -22.72
CA TYR A 132 18.38 11.64 -21.72
C TYR A 132 17.88 11.75 -20.27
N GLU A 133 16.84 12.53 -20.01
CA GLU A 133 16.27 12.71 -18.68
C GLU A 133 15.33 11.55 -18.36
N ARG A 134 15.47 10.99 -17.17
CA ARG A 134 14.64 9.87 -16.68
C ARG A 134 13.46 10.33 -15.83
N GLY A 135 13.37 11.64 -15.59
CA GLY A 135 12.30 12.26 -14.81
C GLY A 135 12.65 12.48 -13.34
N GLY A 136 11.66 13.01 -12.62
CA GLY A 136 11.76 13.27 -11.20
C GLY A 136 11.34 12.07 -10.35
N THR A 137 11.77 12.10 -9.09
CA THR A 137 11.40 11.15 -8.04
C THR A 137 11.35 11.86 -6.70
N SER A 138 10.66 11.30 -5.71
CA SER A 138 10.66 11.80 -4.33
C SER A 138 11.86 11.34 -3.53
N ILE A 139 12.62 10.36 -4.03
CA ILE A 139 13.72 9.73 -3.31
C ILE A 139 15.08 10.23 -3.77
N GLY A 140 16.07 10.08 -2.91
CA GLY A 140 17.47 10.38 -3.18
C GLY A 140 17.70 11.82 -3.65
N SER A 141 18.31 11.98 -4.83
CA SER A 141 18.62 13.30 -5.42
C SER A 141 17.41 14.04 -6.00
N GLY A 142 16.22 13.46 -5.98
CA GLY A 142 15.02 14.01 -6.61
C GLY A 142 14.97 13.81 -8.13
N THR A 143 15.96 13.13 -8.72
CA THR A 143 16.04 12.86 -10.16
C THR A 143 16.38 11.39 -10.38
N LEU A 144 15.62 10.74 -11.25
CA LEU A 144 15.89 9.37 -11.66
C LEU A 144 17.18 9.29 -12.49
N SER A 145 18.00 8.35 -12.15
CA SER A 145 19.25 8.07 -12.88
C SER A 145 19.03 7.06 -14.01
N SER A 146 18.11 6.12 -13.82
CA SER A 146 17.84 5.03 -14.75
C SER A 146 16.47 4.43 -14.52
N PHE A 147 16.09 3.53 -15.41
CA PHE A 147 14.99 2.59 -15.20
C PHE A 147 15.47 1.14 -15.27
N VAL A 148 14.70 0.26 -14.68
CA VAL A 148 14.91 -1.18 -14.74
C VAL A 148 13.57 -1.86 -14.96
N TYR A 149 13.47 -2.77 -15.94
CA TYR A 149 12.31 -3.65 -16.09
C TYR A 149 12.55 -4.96 -15.35
N ILE A 150 11.59 -5.34 -14.53
CA ILE A 150 11.52 -6.60 -13.80
C ILE A 150 10.20 -7.30 -14.09
N LEU A 151 10.08 -8.58 -13.79
CA LEU A 151 8.80 -9.26 -13.95
C LEU A 151 7.78 -8.78 -12.91
N PRO A 152 6.47 -8.74 -13.23
CA PRO A 152 5.43 -8.27 -12.32
C PRO A 152 5.42 -8.97 -10.96
N GLU A 153 5.74 -10.26 -10.91
CA GLU A 153 5.82 -11.04 -9.66
C GLU A 153 6.99 -10.66 -8.75
N ALA A 154 7.93 -9.85 -9.23
CA ALA A 154 8.99 -9.28 -8.41
C ALA A 154 8.51 -8.10 -7.54
N PHE A 155 7.37 -7.50 -7.89
CA PHE A 155 6.71 -6.52 -7.05
C PHE A 155 5.82 -7.20 -6.00
N ALA A 156 5.75 -6.59 -4.81
CA ALA A 156 4.80 -6.95 -3.76
C ALA A 156 3.48 -6.15 -3.84
N LEU A 157 3.37 -5.30 -4.86
CA LEU A 157 2.17 -4.50 -5.11
C LEU A 157 1.04 -5.40 -5.61
N ASP A 158 -0.13 -5.30 -5.01
CA ASP A 158 -1.37 -5.98 -5.41
C ASP A 158 -2.23 -5.15 -6.39
N TYR A 159 -1.67 -4.04 -6.87
CA TYR A 159 -2.30 -3.12 -7.82
C TYR A 159 -1.31 -2.66 -8.89
N GLU A 160 -1.86 -2.20 -10.00
CA GLU A 160 -1.11 -1.53 -11.06
C GLU A 160 -1.03 -0.03 -10.78
N THR A 161 0.13 0.57 -10.97
CA THR A 161 0.36 2.01 -10.74
C THR A 161 -0.10 2.87 -11.91
N SER A 162 -0.18 2.27 -13.08
CA SER A 162 -0.66 2.91 -14.31
C SER A 162 -1.33 1.89 -15.21
N LEU A 163 -2.29 2.34 -16.03
CA LEU A 163 -2.78 1.60 -17.18
C LEU A 163 -2.40 2.34 -18.46
N TYR A 164 -1.91 1.61 -19.42
CA TYR A 164 -1.63 2.10 -20.77
C TYR A 164 -2.67 1.62 -21.74
N LEU A 165 -3.14 2.51 -22.59
CA LEU A 165 -4.16 2.22 -23.60
C LEU A 165 -3.60 2.46 -24.99
N ARG A 166 -4.00 1.61 -25.93
CA ARG A 166 -3.87 1.87 -27.36
C ARG A 166 -5.26 1.88 -28.00
N LEU A 167 -5.48 2.85 -28.86
CA LEU A 167 -6.74 3.02 -29.57
C LEU A 167 -6.84 2.02 -30.73
N ALA A 168 -8.06 1.51 -30.97
CA ALA A 168 -8.36 0.60 -32.08
C ALA A 168 -8.27 1.30 -33.44
N ASP A 169 -8.79 2.51 -33.53
CA ASP A 169 -8.85 3.29 -34.77
C ASP A 169 -7.84 4.44 -34.80
N ARG A 170 -6.61 4.16 -34.39
CA ARG A 170 -5.54 5.13 -34.37
C ARG A 170 -5.23 5.62 -35.78
N GLN A 171 -5.20 6.94 -35.98
CA GLN A 171 -4.95 7.57 -37.25
C GLN A 171 -3.56 8.24 -37.30
N GLY A 172 -2.86 8.01 -38.40
CA GLY A 172 -1.56 8.65 -38.62
C GLY A 172 -0.40 8.06 -37.84
N GLU A 173 0.80 8.53 -38.15
CA GLU A 173 2.02 8.22 -37.42
C GLU A 173 2.06 9.02 -36.11
N VAL A 174 2.63 8.45 -35.04
CA VAL A 174 2.86 9.13 -33.77
C VAL A 174 3.48 10.51 -33.98
N TYR A 175 2.93 11.52 -33.34
CA TYR A 175 3.26 12.94 -33.45
C TYR A 175 2.86 13.63 -34.81
N SER A 176 2.13 12.98 -35.68
CA SER A 176 1.52 13.65 -36.83
C SER A 176 0.27 14.44 -36.41
N ASP A 177 -0.14 15.40 -37.23
CA ASP A 177 -1.37 16.17 -37.01
C ASP A 177 -2.61 15.26 -36.96
N ALA A 178 -2.64 14.23 -37.79
CA ALA A 178 -3.72 13.24 -37.80
C ALA A 178 -3.77 12.43 -36.49
N TYR A 179 -2.60 12.03 -35.98
CA TYR A 179 -2.49 11.35 -34.69
C TYR A 179 -2.95 12.27 -33.55
N THR A 180 -2.45 13.52 -33.55
CA THR A 180 -2.83 14.48 -32.49
C THR A 180 -4.33 14.74 -32.50
N ALA A 181 -4.93 14.93 -33.65
CA ALA A 181 -6.39 15.11 -33.76
C ALA A 181 -7.17 13.87 -33.31
N CYS A 182 -6.63 12.66 -33.54
CA CYS A 182 -7.21 11.42 -33.04
C CYS A 182 -7.17 11.32 -31.54
N ILE A 183 -6.02 11.67 -30.92
CA ILE A 183 -5.85 11.69 -29.46
C ILE A 183 -6.77 12.73 -28.83
N ASP A 184 -6.81 13.95 -29.35
CA ASP A 184 -7.67 15.02 -28.85
C ASP A 184 -9.15 14.64 -28.91
N ALA A 185 -9.58 13.94 -29.96
CA ALA A 185 -10.94 13.44 -30.10
C ALA A 185 -11.24 12.28 -29.14
N ALA A 186 -10.23 11.50 -28.77
CA ALA A 186 -10.38 10.37 -27.86
C ALA A 186 -10.35 10.78 -26.38
N GLU A 187 -9.62 11.82 -26.03
CA GLU A 187 -9.38 12.26 -24.67
C GLU A 187 -10.64 12.40 -23.82
N PRO A 188 -11.75 13.04 -24.30
CA PRO A 188 -12.94 13.21 -23.46
C PRO A 188 -13.60 11.90 -23.04
N TRP A 189 -13.69 10.94 -23.95
CA TRP A 189 -14.31 9.66 -23.64
C TRP A 189 -13.37 8.71 -22.90
N VAL A 190 -12.06 8.79 -23.14
CA VAL A 190 -11.05 8.05 -22.37
C VAL A 190 -11.07 8.55 -20.93
N THR A 191 -11.12 9.87 -20.74
CA THR A 191 -11.24 10.46 -19.41
C THR A 191 -12.51 9.98 -18.69
N GLN A 192 -13.65 10.01 -19.35
CA GLN A 192 -14.90 9.52 -18.76
C GLN A 192 -14.83 8.04 -18.38
N LEU A 193 -14.21 7.22 -19.24
CA LEU A 193 -14.04 5.79 -18.98
C LEU A 193 -13.09 5.54 -17.81
N ALA A 194 -11.99 6.28 -17.76
CA ALA A 194 -11.00 6.22 -16.68
C ALA A 194 -11.60 6.68 -15.33
N GLU A 195 -12.38 7.74 -15.33
CA GLU A 195 -13.11 8.20 -14.15
C GLU A 195 -14.10 7.15 -13.65
N SER A 196 -14.83 6.51 -14.56
CA SER A 196 -15.77 5.44 -14.20
C SER A 196 -15.05 4.24 -13.58
N ALA A 197 -13.91 3.83 -14.12
CA ALA A 197 -13.09 2.78 -13.55
C ALA A 197 -12.53 3.17 -12.17
N ALA A 198 -12.05 4.41 -12.03
CA ALA A 198 -11.54 4.92 -10.76
C ALA A 198 -12.61 4.99 -9.66
N TYR A 199 -13.83 5.37 -9.99
CA TYR A 199 -14.96 5.32 -9.05
C TYR A 199 -15.29 3.88 -8.66
N GLY A 200 -15.38 2.96 -9.63
CA GLY A 200 -15.62 1.55 -9.35
C GLY A 200 -14.54 0.93 -8.45
N ARG A 201 -13.27 1.28 -8.65
CA ARG A 201 -12.16 0.87 -7.78
C ARG A 201 -12.32 1.44 -6.37
N SER A 202 -12.63 2.72 -6.28
CA SER A 202 -12.86 3.38 -4.99
C SER A 202 -13.98 2.70 -4.21
N ASP A 203 -15.10 2.41 -4.86
CA ASP A 203 -16.25 1.74 -4.23
C ASP A 203 -15.85 0.35 -3.70
N ARG A 204 -15.12 -0.46 -4.49
CA ARG A 204 -14.63 -1.77 -4.05
C ARG A 204 -13.72 -1.66 -2.82
N LEU A 205 -12.78 -0.71 -2.83
CA LEU A 205 -11.88 -0.48 -1.69
C LEU A 205 -12.63 -0.03 -0.43
N TYR A 206 -13.70 0.78 -0.60
CA TYR A 206 -14.57 1.15 0.51
C TYR A 206 -15.32 -0.06 1.07
N GLU A 207 -15.88 -0.91 0.20
CA GLU A 207 -16.58 -2.12 0.61
C GLU A 207 -15.65 -3.09 1.37
N GLU A 208 -14.42 -3.28 0.90
CA GLU A 208 -13.39 -4.08 1.57
C GLU A 208 -13.01 -3.52 2.95
N ALA A 209 -12.83 -2.20 3.04
CA ALA A 209 -12.53 -1.52 4.29
C ALA A 209 -13.71 -1.61 5.28
N GLU A 210 -14.95 -1.45 4.79
CA GLU A 210 -16.17 -1.59 5.59
C GLU A 210 -16.33 -3.02 6.12
N GLN A 211 -16.06 -4.02 5.28
CA GLN A 211 -16.08 -5.42 5.70
C GLN A 211 -15.02 -5.70 6.76
N THR A 212 -13.79 -5.29 6.54
CA THR A 212 -12.70 -5.43 7.52
C THR A 212 -13.05 -4.78 8.86
N LEU A 213 -13.66 -3.59 8.82
CA LEU A 213 -14.10 -2.89 10.02
C LEU A 213 -15.26 -3.63 10.72
N SER A 214 -16.17 -4.20 9.94
CA SER A 214 -17.28 -5.00 10.45
C SER A 214 -16.78 -6.26 11.17
N ASP A 215 -15.86 -7.00 10.56
CA ASP A 215 -15.25 -8.20 11.11
C ASP A 215 -14.46 -7.89 12.40
N ALA A 216 -13.75 -6.77 12.41
CA ALA A 216 -13.04 -6.30 13.61
C ALA A 216 -14.00 -5.93 14.76
N ARG A 217 -15.17 -5.35 14.44
CA ARG A 217 -16.22 -5.06 15.44
C ARG A 217 -16.83 -6.33 15.99
N GLU A 218 -17.15 -7.29 15.14
CA GLU A 218 -17.67 -8.60 15.56
C GLU A 218 -16.68 -9.29 16.50
N THR A 219 -15.40 -9.33 16.13
CA THR A 219 -14.34 -9.87 17.01
C THR A 219 -14.27 -9.14 18.34
N LEU A 220 -14.42 -7.81 18.34
CA LEU A 220 -14.42 -7.03 19.58
C LEU A 220 -15.63 -7.34 20.46
N ASP A 221 -16.81 -7.47 19.87
CA ASP A 221 -18.04 -7.81 20.58
C ASP A 221 -17.95 -9.21 21.19
N GLU A 222 -17.41 -10.20 20.48
CA GLU A 222 -17.13 -11.54 20.99
C GLU A 222 -16.20 -11.49 22.22
N LYS A 223 -15.11 -10.71 22.13
CA LYS A 223 -14.18 -10.56 23.25
C LYS A 223 -14.78 -9.81 24.44
N GLN A 224 -15.69 -8.90 24.19
CA GLN A 224 -16.44 -8.23 25.27
C GLN A 224 -17.39 -9.20 25.98
N GLN A 225 -18.04 -10.09 25.21
CA GLN A 225 -18.91 -11.12 25.78
C GLN A 225 -18.09 -12.13 26.61
N GLU A 226 -16.98 -12.65 26.07
CA GLU A 226 -16.07 -13.53 26.82
C GLU A 226 -15.63 -12.89 28.16
N LEU A 227 -15.34 -11.60 28.14
CA LEU A 227 -14.97 -10.86 29.35
C LEU A 227 -16.15 -10.73 30.33
N ALA A 228 -17.38 -10.53 29.83
CA ALA A 228 -18.57 -10.46 30.67
C ALA A 228 -18.85 -11.80 31.33
N ASP A 229 -18.75 -12.90 30.59
CA ASP A 229 -18.94 -14.26 31.08
C ASP A 229 -17.89 -14.62 32.14
N ALA A 230 -16.62 -14.30 31.89
CA ALA A 230 -15.54 -14.50 32.88
C ALA A 230 -15.76 -13.67 34.16
N LYS A 231 -16.31 -12.46 34.06
CA LYS A 231 -16.70 -11.65 35.24
C LYS A 231 -17.83 -12.30 36.04
N GLN A 232 -18.81 -12.88 35.33
CA GLN A 232 -19.91 -13.60 35.99
C GLN A 232 -19.39 -14.84 36.70
N GLU A 233 -18.58 -15.67 36.03
CA GLU A 233 -17.95 -16.84 36.63
C GLU A 233 -17.16 -16.47 37.91
N LEU A 234 -16.44 -15.36 37.89
CA LEU A 234 -15.72 -14.88 39.05
C LEU A 234 -16.66 -14.40 40.15
N ALA A 235 -17.79 -13.78 39.81
CA ALA A 235 -18.77 -13.35 40.80
C ALA A 235 -19.42 -14.56 41.48
N ASP A 236 -19.75 -15.60 40.72
CA ASP A 236 -20.31 -16.85 41.21
C ASP A 236 -19.32 -17.58 42.12
N ALA A 237 -18.06 -17.70 41.70
CA ALA A 237 -16.98 -18.27 42.53
C ALA A 237 -16.76 -17.50 43.86
N LYS A 238 -16.89 -16.17 43.83
CA LYS A 238 -16.85 -15.35 45.06
C LYS A 238 -18.01 -15.66 46.01
N GLN A 239 -19.21 -15.85 45.46
CA GLN A 239 -20.37 -16.20 46.29
C GLN A 239 -20.20 -17.59 46.88
N GLU A 240 -19.76 -18.58 46.08
CA GLU A 240 -19.48 -19.94 46.58
C GLU A 240 -18.42 -19.92 47.68
N LEU A 241 -17.36 -19.12 47.54
CA LEU A 241 -16.36 -18.99 48.58
C LEU A 241 -16.91 -18.34 49.85
N LYS A 242 -17.80 -17.35 49.73
CA LYS A 242 -18.45 -16.69 50.85
C LYS A 242 -19.38 -17.70 51.61
N ASP A 243 -20.13 -18.49 50.86
CA ASP A 243 -21.03 -19.50 51.40
C ASP A 243 -20.24 -20.64 52.09
N ALA A 244 -19.12 -21.06 51.49
CA ALA A 244 -18.17 -21.99 52.09
C ALA A 244 -17.57 -21.43 53.39
N HIS A 245 -17.21 -20.14 53.40
CA HIS A 245 -16.69 -19.47 54.60
C HIS A 245 -17.75 -19.38 55.70
N GLN A 246 -19.02 -19.09 55.36
CA GLN A 246 -20.12 -19.09 56.33
C GLN A 246 -20.35 -20.51 56.86
N THR A 247 -20.40 -21.51 55.99
CA THR A 247 -20.53 -22.92 56.38
C THR A 247 -19.40 -23.36 57.32
N TYR A 248 -18.16 -22.89 57.02
CA TYR A 248 -17.01 -23.11 57.89
C TYR A 248 -17.18 -22.42 59.24
N ALA A 249 -17.63 -21.17 59.31
CA ALA A 249 -17.85 -20.43 60.52
C ALA A 249 -18.95 -21.11 61.39
N ASP A 250 -20.05 -21.53 60.76
CA ASP A 250 -21.13 -22.26 61.39
C ASP A 250 -20.64 -23.63 61.94
N GLY A 251 -19.76 -24.30 61.16
CA GLY A 251 -19.08 -25.52 61.57
C GLY A 251 -18.19 -25.34 62.83
N VAL A 252 -17.43 -24.19 62.82
CA VAL A 252 -16.62 -23.87 64.05
C VAL A 252 -17.46 -23.59 65.24
N VAL A 253 -18.62 -22.91 65.10
CA VAL A 253 -19.56 -22.70 66.21
C VAL A 253 -20.13 -24.04 66.69
N SER A 254 -20.61 -24.92 65.82
CA SER A 254 -21.10 -26.23 66.13
C SER A 254 -20.05 -27.10 66.85
N LEU A 255 -18.77 -26.96 66.44
CA LEU A 255 -17.65 -27.65 67.08
C LEU A 255 -17.40 -27.12 68.51
N ALA A 256 -17.51 -25.77 68.67
CA ALA A 256 -17.39 -25.16 70.01
C ALA A 256 -18.53 -25.65 70.98
N ASP A 257 -19.75 -25.69 70.43
CA ASP A 257 -20.91 -26.20 71.21
C ASP A 257 -20.75 -27.70 71.58
N ALA A 258 -20.31 -28.54 70.61
CA ALA A 258 -20.00 -29.94 70.80
C ALA A 258 -18.84 -30.14 71.79
N LYS A 259 -17.86 -29.23 71.82
CA LYS A 259 -16.80 -29.21 72.82
C LYS A 259 -17.34 -28.98 74.24
N GLN A 260 -18.26 -28.05 74.34
CA GLN A 260 -18.91 -27.76 75.68
C GLN A 260 -19.74 -28.91 76.16
N GLU A 261 -20.43 -29.66 75.28
CA GLU A 261 -21.12 -30.92 75.61
C GLU A 261 -20.16 -32.09 75.93
N ALA A 262 -19.02 -32.12 75.14
CA ALA A 262 -18.02 -33.19 75.30
C ALA A 262 -17.08 -32.99 76.51
N GLU A 263 -17.05 -31.83 77.15
CA GLU A 263 -16.30 -31.64 78.43
C GLU A 263 -16.71 -32.62 79.54
N GLN A 264 -17.86 -33.29 79.42
CA GLN A 264 -18.32 -34.32 80.33
C GLN A 264 -17.80 -35.73 79.98
N GLU A 265 -17.37 -36.01 78.80
CA GLU A 265 -16.79 -37.31 78.40
C GLU A 265 -15.26 -37.17 78.06
N LEU A 266 -14.53 -36.75 79.08
CA LEU A 266 -13.32 -35.92 78.93
C LEU A 266 -12.03 -36.58 78.45
N ALA A 267 -11.88 -37.83 78.28
CA ALA A 267 -10.54 -38.36 77.96
C ALA A 267 -10.31 -38.75 76.50
N ASP A 268 -11.30 -39.34 75.88
CA ASP A 268 -11.13 -39.77 74.44
C ASP A 268 -11.51 -38.70 73.46
N ALA A 269 -12.35 -37.76 73.89
CA ALA A 269 -12.73 -36.64 73.00
C ALA A 269 -11.62 -35.56 72.80
N TYR A 270 -10.75 -35.44 73.87
CA TYR A 270 -9.66 -34.39 73.79
C TYR A 270 -8.68 -34.65 72.67
N GLN A 271 -8.27 -35.93 72.50
CA GLN A 271 -7.37 -36.24 71.39
C GLN A 271 -8.04 -35.99 70.01
N LYS A 272 -9.34 -36.37 69.92
CA LYS A 272 -10.13 -36.04 68.68
C LYS A 272 -10.33 -34.56 68.52
N LEU A 273 -10.47 -33.82 69.61
CA LEU A 273 -10.58 -32.35 69.54
C LEU A 273 -9.29 -31.70 69.11
N VAL A 274 -8.14 -32.17 69.65
CA VAL A 274 -6.81 -31.68 69.21
C VAL A 274 -6.57 -32.01 67.78
N ASP A 275 -6.93 -33.20 67.30
CA ASP A 275 -6.80 -33.56 65.87
C ASP A 275 -7.78 -32.77 64.97
N GLY A 276 -9.01 -32.54 65.53
CA GLY A 276 -10.01 -31.69 64.88
C GLY A 276 -9.56 -30.23 64.79
N GLN A 277 -8.96 -29.73 65.88
CA GLN A 277 -8.43 -28.37 65.92
C GLN A 277 -7.25 -28.16 64.90
N ARG A 278 -6.34 -29.17 64.83
CA ARG A 278 -5.30 -29.18 63.87
C ARG A 278 -5.83 -29.19 62.41
N THR A 279 -6.90 -29.98 62.18
CA THR A 279 -7.56 -30.01 60.86
C THR A 279 -8.22 -28.68 60.53
N ILE A 280 -8.75 -27.97 61.53
CA ILE A 280 -9.32 -26.64 61.37
C ILE A 280 -8.20 -25.64 60.99
N GLU A 281 -7.08 -25.65 61.76
CA GLU A 281 -5.92 -24.77 61.48
C GLU A 281 -5.33 -25.05 60.12
N GLU A 282 -5.24 -26.35 59.71
CA GLU A 282 -4.81 -26.71 58.36
C GLU A 282 -5.80 -26.21 57.26
N ASN A 283 -7.12 -26.23 57.59
CA ASN A 283 -8.14 -25.73 56.69
C ASN A 283 -8.20 -24.18 56.68
N GLU A 284 -7.97 -23.56 57.86
CA GLU A 284 -7.81 -22.10 57.96
C GLU A 284 -6.60 -21.60 57.14
N GLN A 285 -5.49 -22.35 57.23
CA GLN A 285 -4.34 -22.01 56.38
C GLN A 285 -4.68 -22.16 54.89
N LYS A 286 -5.36 -23.27 54.53
CA LYS A 286 -5.83 -23.44 53.14
C LYS A 286 -6.85 -22.39 52.74
N LEU A 287 -7.71 -21.95 53.67
CA LEU A 287 -8.66 -20.88 53.40
C LEU A 287 -7.95 -19.54 53.24
N ALA A 288 -6.99 -19.24 54.14
CA ALA A 288 -6.15 -18.05 54.04
C ALA A 288 -5.34 -18.04 52.74
N ASP A 289 -4.80 -19.22 52.37
CA ASP A 289 -4.12 -19.38 51.08
C ASP A 289 -5.09 -19.15 49.91
N GLY A 290 -6.33 -19.70 50.01
CA GLY A 290 -7.39 -19.49 49.02
C GLY A 290 -7.90 -18.05 48.97
N GLU A 291 -8.02 -17.38 50.12
CA GLU A 291 -8.34 -15.93 50.19
C GLU A 291 -7.23 -15.08 49.57
N GLN A 292 -5.98 -15.46 49.82
CA GLN A 292 -4.84 -14.79 49.22
C GLN A 292 -4.84 -14.99 47.70
N GLU A 293 -5.08 -16.24 47.27
CA GLU A 293 -5.22 -16.53 45.83
C GLU A 293 -6.37 -15.75 45.18
N LEU A 294 -7.49 -15.63 45.92
CA LEU A 294 -8.65 -14.85 45.47
C LEU A 294 -8.31 -13.37 45.38
N ALA A 295 -7.66 -12.83 46.44
CA ALA A 295 -7.22 -11.41 46.43
C ALA A 295 -6.24 -11.13 45.30
N ASP A 296 -5.31 -12.07 45.07
CA ASP A 296 -4.39 -11.97 43.93
C ASP A 296 -5.13 -12.10 42.58
N GLY A 297 -6.15 -12.97 42.54
CA GLY A 297 -7.03 -13.10 41.37
C GLY A 297 -7.86 -11.83 41.12
N GLU A 298 -8.45 -11.27 42.17
CA GLU A 298 -9.18 -9.99 42.10
C GLU A 298 -8.29 -8.85 41.63
N LYS A 299 -7.06 -8.78 42.17
CA LYS A 299 -6.08 -7.78 41.72
C LYS A 299 -5.72 -7.97 40.26
N LYS A 300 -5.44 -9.23 39.87
CA LYS A 300 -5.15 -9.52 38.43
C LYS A 300 -6.33 -9.16 37.55
N LEU A 301 -7.57 -9.42 38.04
CA LEU A 301 -8.77 -9.04 37.28
C LEU A 301 -8.95 -7.52 37.21
N ALA A 302 -8.71 -6.83 38.34
CA ALA A 302 -8.76 -5.37 38.37
C ALA A 302 -7.70 -4.76 37.41
N ASP A 303 -6.47 -5.29 37.47
CA ASP A 303 -5.39 -4.89 36.59
C ASP A 303 -5.72 -5.22 35.13
N ALA A 304 -6.25 -6.42 34.88
CA ALA A 304 -6.69 -6.84 33.56
C ALA A 304 -7.85 -5.97 33.03
N LYS A 305 -8.81 -5.67 33.93
CA LYS A 305 -9.94 -4.78 33.61
C LYS A 305 -9.45 -3.36 33.33
N GLN A 306 -8.57 -2.84 34.17
CA GLN A 306 -7.96 -1.54 33.93
C GLN A 306 -7.19 -1.54 32.62
N THR A 307 -6.36 -2.57 32.41
CA THR A 307 -5.61 -2.74 31.16
C THR A 307 -6.55 -2.82 29.95
N TYR A 308 -7.65 -3.56 30.12
CA TYR A 308 -8.67 -3.66 29.07
C TYR A 308 -9.35 -2.30 28.82
N GLU A 309 -9.75 -1.63 29.90
CA GLU A 309 -10.39 -0.31 29.80
C GLU A 309 -9.42 0.74 29.19
N GLU A 310 -8.15 0.68 29.62
CA GLU A 310 -7.08 1.52 29.04
C GLU A 310 -6.84 1.17 27.57
N ASN A 311 -6.77 -0.14 27.27
CA ASN A 311 -6.59 -0.60 25.89
C ASN A 311 -7.84 -0.33 25.03
N ALA A 312 -9.04 -0.54 25.60
CA ALA A 312 -10.29 -0.21 24.94
C ALA A 312 -10.42 1.31 24.69
N ALA A 313 -10.07 2.10 25.72
CA ALA A 313 -10.05 3.57 25.57
C ALA A 313 -8.98 4.02 24.58
N LYS A 314 -7.80 3.37 24.62
CA LYS A 314 -6.73 3.63 23.66
C LYS A 314 -7.15 3.21 22.26
N PHE A 315 -7.73 2.00 22.15
CA PHE A 315 -8.25 1.49 20.88
C PHE A 315 -9.35 2.39 20.32
N GLU A 316 -10.33 2.78 21.17
CA GLU A 316 -11.38 3.71 20.72
C GLU A 316 -10.83 5.09 20.38
N LYS A 317 -9.81 5.54 21.11
CA LYS A 317 -9.11 6.78 20.80
C LYS A 317 -8.31 6.66 19.52
N GLU A 318 -7.55 5.57 19.39
CA GLU A 318 -6.75 5.28 18.19
C GLU A 318 -7.67 5.04 16.97
N LYS A 319 -8.77 4.28 17.16
CA LYS A 319 -9.81 4.08 16.15
C LYS A 319 -10.42 5.41 15.73
N LYS A 320 -10.85 6.22 16.70
CA LYS A 320 -11.44 7.54 16.41
C LYS A 320 -10.40 8.50 15.82
N GLN A 321 -9.15 8.36 16.25
CA GLN A 321 -8.06 9.10 15.67
C GLN A 321 -7.77 8.60 14.25
N ALA A 322 -7.69 7.28 14.07
CA ALA A 322 -7.54 6.67 12.74
C ALA A 322 -8.73 7.00 11.82
N GLU A 323 -9.97 6.95 12.35
CA GLU A 323 -11.17 7.36 11.60
C GLU A 323 -11.11 8.85 11.20
N ASN A 324 -10.65 9.70 12.14
CA ASN A 324 -10.46 11.12 11.85
C ASN A 324 -9.27 11.36 10.92
N GLU A 325 -8.16 10.67 11.16
CA GLU A 325 -6.98 10.73 10.30
C GLU A 325 -7.30 10.20 8.91
N MET A 326 -8.03 9.07 8.85
CA MET A 326 -8.51 8.49 7.60
C MET A 326 -9.49 9.45 6.90
N SER A 327 -10.46 10.01 7.64
CA SER A 327 -11.40 11.00 7.10
C SER A 327 -10.68 12.27 6.64
N PHE A 328 -9.71 12.74 7.45
CA PHE A 328 -8.87 13.89 7.10
C PHE A 328 -7.94 13.56 5.94
N ALA A 329 -7.33 12.36 5.97
CA ALA A 329 -6.49 11.88 4.88
C ALA A 329 -7.32 11.72 3.60
N PHE A 330 -8.51 11.14 3.70
CA PHE A 330 -9.46 11.07 2.58
C PHE A 330 -9.81 12.44 2.01
N ALA A 331 -10.16 13.39 2.88
CA ALA A 331 -10.45 14.76 2.44
C ALA A 331 -9.22 15.41 1.80
N LYS A 332 -8.04 15.15 2.37
CA LYS A 332 -6.76 15.64 1.85
C LYS A 332 -6.40 14.97 0.53
N LEU A 333 -6.62 13.65 0.44
CA LEU A 333 -6.40 12.87 -0.78
C LEU A 333 -7.37 13.31 -1.87
N GLN A 334 -8.64 13.48 -1.53
CA GLN A 334 -9.63 14.00 -2.48
C GLN A 334 -9.25 15.38 -3.00
N LYS A 335 -8.82 16.27 -2.09
CA LYS A 335 -8.35 17.60 -2.49
C LYS A 335 -7.04 17.54 -3.31
N ALA A 336 -6.13 16.64 -2.93
CA ALA A 336 -4.91 16.42 -3.71
C ALA A 336 -5.23 15.84 -5.09
N ARG A 337 -6.21 14.93 -5.16
CA ARG A 337 -6.73 14.36 -6.42
C ARG A 337 -7.30 15.44 -7.34
N GLU A 338 -8.13 16.33 -6.78
CA GLU A 338 -8.67 17.47 -7.53
C GLU A 338 -7.54 18.37 -8.03
N THR A 339 -6.58 18.68 -7.13
CA THR A 339 -5.42 19.51 -7.50
C THR A 339 -4.57 18.86 -8.57
N LEU A 340 -4.29 17.56 -8.45
CA LEU A 340 -3.50 16.83 -9.45
C LEU A 340 -4.25 16.68 -10.77
N ALA A 341 -5.59 16.55 -10.72
CA ALA A 341 -6.42 16.54 -11.91
C ALA A 341 -6.40 17.90 -12.64
N GLU A 342 -6.48 18.99 -11.87
CA GLU A 342 -6.35 20.36 -12.41
C GLU A 342 -4.96 20.59 -13.01
N GLN A 343 -3.91 20.14 -12.31
CA GLN A 343 -2.54 20.24 -12.81
C GLN A 343 -2.33 19.41 -14.08
N GLN A 344 -2.94 18.19 -14.13
CA GLN A 344 -2.90 17.38 -15.34
C GLN A 344 -3.56 18.10 -16.50
N GLN A 345 -4.74 18.67 -16.27
CA GLN A 345 -5.44 19.42 -17.31
C GLN A 345 -4.63 20.63 -17.81
N GLN A 346 -3.94 21.32 -16.89
CA GLN A 346 -3.05 22.43 -17.25
C GLN A 346 -1.85 21.94 -18.07
N LEU A 347 -1.22 20.82 -17.65
CA LEU A 347 -0.11 20.22 -18.39
C LEU A 347 -0.52 19.76 -19.78
N ASP A 348 -1.68 19.13 -19.88
CA ASP A 348 -2.20 18.66 -21.18
C ASP A 348 -2.51 19.84 -22.10
N ALA A 349 -3.06 20.93 -21.55
CA ALA A 349 -3.26 22.17 -22.28
C ALA A 349 -1.93 22.80 -22.75
N GLN A 350 -0.90 22.76 -21.90
CA GLN A 350 0.42 23.27 -22.28
C GLN A 350 1.11 22.38 -23.32
N LYS A 351 0.98 21.04 -23.22
CA LYS A 351 1.45 20.10 -24.25
C LYS A 351 0.78 20.40 -25.58
N ALA A 352 -0.54 20.50 -25.60
CA ALA A 352 -1.29 20.82 -26.81
C ALA A 352 -0.88 22.17 -27.42
N ALA A 353 -0.56 23.15 -26.54
CA ALA A 353 -0.04 24.45 -27.03
C ALA A 353 1.33 24.34 -27.69
N LEU A 354 2.24 23.53 -27.09
CA LEU A 354 3.56 23.28 -27.67
C LEU A 354 3.48 22.50 -28.98
N ASP A 355 2.60 21.51 -29.06
CA ASP A 355 2.36 20.74 -30.28
C ASP A 355 1.83 21.63 -31.41
N LYS A 356 0.95 22.57 -31.04
CA LYS A 356 0.45 23.58 -31.98
C LYS A 356 1.56 24.55 -32.44
N GLN A 357 2.44 24.95 -31.52
CA GLN A 357 3.56 25.80 -31.84
C GLN A 357 4.55 25.07 -32.77
N GLU A 358 4.85 23.80 -32.52
CA GLU A 358 5.72 23.00 -33.38
C GLU A 358 5.12 22.82 -34.78
N ALA A 359 3.84 22.50 -34.86
CA ALA A 359 3.12 22.44 -36.13
C ALA A 359 3.17 23.77 -36.89
N GLN A 360 3.10 24.91 -36.19
CA GLN A 360 3.25 26.23 -36.77
C GLN A 360 4.67 26.47 -37.31
N ILE A 361 5.68 26.01 -36.59
CA ILE A 361 7.08 26.09 -37.03
C ILE A 361 7.27 25.24 -38.28
N ASP A 362 6.76 23.99 -38.28
CA ASP A 362 6.85 23.11 -39.44
C ASP A 362 6.13 23.67 -40.68
N ALA A 363 4.97 24.26 -40.44
CA ALA A 363 4.24 24.96 -41.49
C ALA A 363 5.02 26.17 -42.01
N ALA A 364 5.66 26.94 -41.13
CA ALA A 364 6.47 28.10 -41.51
C ALA A 364 7.74 27.70 -42.27
N VAL A 365 8.37 26.60 -41.93
CA VAL A 365 9.49 26.02 -42.68
C VAL A 365 9.01 25.55 -44.05
N SER A 366 7.91 24.82 -44.10
CA SER A 366 7.34 24.29 -45.35
C SER A 366 6.88 25.39 -46.27
N ALA A 367 6.43 26.51 -45.72
CA ALA A 367 6.06 27.71 -46.48
C ALA A 367 7.24 28.61 -46.85
N GLY A 368 8.47 28.26 -46.48
CA GLY A 368 9.65 29.09 -46.72
C GLY A 368 9.68 30.37 -45.85
N ALA A 369 8.82 30.49 -44.88
CA ALA A 369 8.71 31.66 -43.99
C ALA A 369 9.69 31.60 -42.79
N MET A 370 10.36 30.50 -42.62
CA MET A 370 11.36 30.30 -41.57
C MET A 370 12.54 29.50 -42.10
N SER A 371 13.76 29.94 -41.78
CA SER A 371 14.95 29.16 -42.13
C SER A 371 15.06 27.85 -41.34
N PRO A 372 15.68 26.82 -41.90
CA PRO A 372 15.88 25.56 -41.20
C PRO A 372 16.61 25.74 -39.86
N GLU A 373 17.58 26.63 -39.80
CA GLU A 373 18.36 26.93 -38.60
C GLU A 373 17.51 27.63 -37.52
N ALA A 374 16.63 28.55 -37.94
CA ALA A 374 15.71 29.21 -37.03
C ALA A 374 14.61 28.24 -36.51
N ALA A 375 14.20 27.32 -37.39
CA ALA A 375 13.27 26.26 -37.00
C ALA A 375 13.90 25.27 -36.02
N GLU A 376 15.15 24.90 -36.25
CA GLU A 376 15.91 24.05 -35.30
C GLU A 376 16.06 24.74 -33.94
N ALA A 377 16.39 26.05 -33.93
CA ALA A 377 16.47 26.79 -32.68
C ALA A 377 15.11 26.89 -31.97
N ALA A 378 14.05 27.13 -32.72
CA ALA A 378 12.69 27.21 -32.18
C ALA A 378 12.21 25.82 -31.69
N LYS A 379 12.50 24.76 -32.45
CA LYS A 379 12.23 23.39 -32.03
C LYS A 379 13.06 22.97 -30.82
N ALA A 380 14.31 23.44 -30.70
CA ALA A 380 15.12 23.22 -29.50
C ALA A 380 14.49 23.87 -28.27
N GLN A 381 13.88 25.06 -28.42
CA GLN A 381 13.13 25.70 -27.33
C GLN A 381 11.86 24.92 -26.99
N ILE A 382 11.14 24.46 -28.00
CA ILE A 382 9.97 23.57 -27.76
C ILE A 382 10.40 22.27 -27.14
N ALA A 383 11.52 21.67 -27.58
CA ALA A 383 12.08 20.47 -26.97
C ALA A 383 12.49 20.69 -25.50
N ALA A 384 13.11 21.85 -25.20
CA ALA A 384 13.41 22.25 -23.83
C ALA A 384 12.14 22.44 -23.00
N ALA A 385 11.13 23.13 -23.56
CA ALA A 385 9.83 23.29 -22.91
C ALA A 385 9.10 21.95 -22.71
N ARG A 386 9.18 21.04 -23.70
CA ARG A 386 8.69 19.66 -23.57
C ARG A 386 9.46 18.88 -22.52
N GLY A 387 10.78 19.08 -22.41
CA GLY A 387 11.58 18.52 -21.33
C GLY A 387 11.10 19.00 -19.95
N GLN A 388 10.80 20.31 -19.84
CA GLN A 388 10.21 20.88 -18.62
C GLN A 388 8.81 20.32 -18.35
N LEU A 389 7.98 20.21 -19.38
CA LEU A 389 6.65 19.62 -19.26
C LEU A 389 6.71 18.12 -18.96
N ALA A 390 7.69 17.41 -19.52
CA ALA A 390 7.93 16.01 -19.21
C ALA A 390 8.40 15.85 -17.76
N ALA A 391 9.27 16.76 -17.28
CA ALA A 391 9.66 16.80 -15.87
C ALA A 391 8.47 17.13 -14.95
N ALA A 392 7.65 18.10 -15.36
CA ALA A 392 6.44 18.46 -14.62
C ALA A 392 5.40 17.30 -14.66
N GLN A 393 5.28 16.61 -15.79
CA GLN A 393 4.46 15.40 -15.89
C GLN A 393 4.98 14.30 -14.98
N ALA A 394 6.30 14.07 -14.97
CA ALA A 394 6.91 13.09 -14.08
C ALA A 394 6.68 13.43 -12.60
N GLN A 395 6.78 14.73 -12.23
CA GLN A 395 6.44 15.19 -10.88
C GLN A 395 4.95 15.01 -10.56
N LEU A 396 4.10 15.25 -11.54
CA LEU A 396 2.66 15.04 -11.39
C LEU A 396 2.32 13.55 -11.27
N ASP A 397 2.95 12.72 -12.08
CA ASP A 397 2.77 11.27 -12.04
C ASP A 397 3.36 10.69 -10.75
N GLU A 398 4.46 11.26 -10.27
CA GLU A 398 5.00 10.97 -8.94
C GLU A 398 4.02 11.41 -7.84
N GLY A 399 3.45 12.59 -7.96
CA GLY A 399 2.40 13.06 -7.04
C GLY A 399 1.18 12.13 -7.04
N LYS A 400 0.77 11.64 -8.22
CA LYS A 400 -0.32 10.66 -8.36
C LYS A 400 0.05 9.30 -7.76
N ASN A 401 1.29 8.85 -7.99
CA ASN A 401 1.78 7.62 -7.40
C ASN A 401 1.88 7.74 -5.87
N ALA A 402 2.45 8.84 -5.38
CA ALA A 402 2.50 9.12 -3.94
C ALA A 402 1.09 9.24 -3.33
N LEU A 403 0.12 9.75 -4.08
CA LEU A 403 -1.26 9.80 -3.65
C LEU A 403 -1.88 8.39 -3.64
N ALA A 404 -1.63 7.57 -4.66
CA ALA A 404 -2.04 6.17 -4.72
C ALA A 404 -1.40 5.33 -3.59
N ASP A 405 -0.10 5.56 -3.33
CA ASP A 405 0.59 4.93 -2.21
C ASP A 405 -0.02 5.34 -0.86
N ASN A 406 -0.37 6.62 -0.71
CA ASN A 406 -1.04 7.10 0.50
C ASN A 406 -2.47 6.56 0.63
N GLU A 407 -3.19 6.34 -0.47
CA GLU A 407 -4.51 5.69 -0.45
C GLU A 407 -4.41 4.21 -0.08
N ASN A 408 -3.42 3.49 -0.63
CA ASN A 408 -3.13 2.10 -0.24
C ASN A 408 -2.62 1.92 1.20
N GLN A 409 -2.09 2.97 1.81
CA GLN A 409 -1.72 2.96 3.23
C GLN A 409 -2.93 3.23 4.15
N LEU A 410 -4.03 3.70 3.59
CA LEU A 410 -5.27 3.97 4.34
C LEU A 410 -6.26 2.79 4.31
N ASP A 411 -6.03 1.82 3.43
CA ASP A 411 -6.74 0.53 3.38
C ASP A 411 -6.11 -0.48 4.34
#